data_4fb0cce1e01d195799d7269b37ab176c
#
_entry.id   4fb0cce1e01d195799d7269b37ab176c
#
_cell.length_a   1.000
_cell.length_b   1.000
_cell.length_c   1.000
_cell.angle_alpha   90.00
_cell.angle_beta   90.00
_cell.angle_gamma   90.00
#
_symmetry.space_group_name_H-M   'P 1'
#
loop_
_entity.id
_entity.type
_entity.pdbx_description
1 polymer ?
#
loop_
_entity_poly.entity_id
_entity_poly.type
_entity_poly.pdbx_seq_one_letter_code
_entity_poly.pdbx_strand_id
1 'polypeptide(L)'
;MVEDNSVIIRTPDKYYILDSFYQRETNNSEYLELTLEAFRLESAIQNQELAITESLKNNKNVSVFDHQILAAKKMINEFGCTGLLADEVGLGKTIEAGIIIKELLVTGIINNVLILAPPSLVPQWQAELSDKFSLDFIKQIDDNRFINCAVHDFLIMSHASAIQPKNEILLNQKIWDLVIVDEAHSMKNSQTIKHKMVKNLMKKRLVLLSATPIQNDLKELYNMIDLLHPSLLGTWKEFKRKF
;
A
#
# COMPACT_ATOMS: atom_id res chain seq x y z
N MET A 1 3.23 35.51 8.76
CA MET A 1 4.13 34.33 8.74
C MET A 1 3.69 33.45 9.90
N VAL A 2 2.94 32.42 9.61
CA VAL A 2 2.56 31.39 10.60
C VAL A 2 3.54 30.25 10.38
N GLU A 3 4.41 30.01 11.34
CA GLU A 3 5.30 28.87 11.34
C GLU A 3 4.47 27.60 11.53
N ASP A 4 4.46 26.77 10.51
CA ASP A 4 3.84 25.44 10.52
C ASP A 4 4.75 24.47 11.28
N ASN A 5 4.54 24.38 12.59
CA ASN A 5 5.19 23.40 13.46
C ASN A 5 4.47 22.05 13.38
N SER A 6 4.42 21.44 12.22
CA SER A 6 3.97 20.05 12.10
C SER A 6 5.05 19.11 12.65
N VAL A 7 4.91 18.71 13.90
CA VAL A 7 5.70 17.64 14.50
C VAL A 7 5.26 16.31 13.88
N ILE A 8 6.05 15.78 12.96
CA ILE A 8 5.86 14.42 12.45
C ILE A 8 6.40 13.47 13.53
N ILE A 9 5.53 12.97 14.39
CA ILE A 9 5.87 11.89 15.32
C ILE A 9 5.90 10.60 14.50
N ARG A 10 7.09 10.11 14.17
CA ARG A 10 7.27 8.72 13.70
C ARG A 10 7.10 7.83 14.93
N THR A 11 5.98 7.15 15.04
CA THR A 11 5.81 6.10 16.06
C THR A 11 6.85 5.00 15.80
N PRO A 12 7.63 4.61 16.79
CA PRO A 12 8.48 3.43 16.66
C PRO A 12 7.61 2.21 16.43
N ASP A 13 8.13 1.25 15.68
CA ASP A 13 7.43 0.01 15.33
C ASP A 13 6.86 -0.63 16.61
N LYS A 14 5.57 -0.97 16.60
CA LYS A 14 4.84 -1.57 17.72
C LYS A 14 5.57 -2.78 18.33
N TYR A 15 6.26 -3.54 17.50
CA TYR A 15 7.07 -4.69 17.92
C TYR A 15 8.37 -4.27 18.63
N TYR A 16 8.99 -3.19 18.21
CA TYR A 16 10.18 -2.65 18.88
C TYR A 16 9.85 -2.17 20.29
N ILE A 17 8.71 -1.50 20.47
CA ILE A 17 8.23 -1.04 21.77
C ILE A 17 7.94 -2.25 22.69
N LEU A 18 7.25 -3.28 22.18
CA LEU A 18 6.96 -4.48 22.96
C LEU A 18 8.22 -5.27 23.30
N ASP A 19 9.19 -5.36 22.39
CA ASP A 19 10.45 -6.08 22.60
C ASP A 19 11.34 -5.35 23.65
N SER A 20 11.38 -4.02 23.61
CA SER A 20 12.08 -3.22 24.64
C SER A 20 11.44 -3.34 26.04
N PHE A 21 10.10 -3.50 26.12
CA PHE A 21 9.40 -3.84 27.35
C PHE A 21 9.76 -5.23 27.89
N TYR A 22 9.86 -6.21 27.02
CA TYR A 22 10.23 -7.59 27.40
C TYR A 22 11.70 -7.69 27.84
N GLN A 23 12.59 -6.87 27.28
CA GLN A 23 14.02 -6.89 27.61
C GLN A 23 14.38 -6.06 28.86
N ARG A 24 13.40 -5.44 29.55
CA ARG A 24 13.59 -4.62 30.75
C ARG A 24 14.57 -3.45 30.59
N GLU A 25 14.79 -2.94 29.42
CA GLU A 25 15.72 -1.84 29.16
C GLU A 25 15.18 -0.44 29.45
N THR A 26 13.91 -0.30 29.83
CA THR A 26 13.31 1.00 30.11
C THR A 26 12.93 1.17 31.57
N ASN A 27 13.83 1.82 32.33
CA ASN A 27 13.58 2.29 33.70
C ASN A 27 13.14 3.76 33.78
N ASN A 28 12.68 4.35 32.67
CA ASN A 28 12.37 5.78 32.61
C ASN A 28 10.86 6.01 32.51
N SER A 29 10.24 6.58 33.55
CA SER A 29 8.81 6.91 33.59
C SER A 29 8.37 7.84 32.47
N GLU A 30 9.24 8.75 32.02
CA GLU A 30 8.97 9.63 30.85
C GLU A 30 8.79 8.86 29.56
N TYR A 31 9.57 7.80 29.34
CA TYR A 31 9.45 6.95 28.16
C TYR A 31 8.13 6.17 28.16
N LEU A 32 7.68 5.73 29.33
CA LEU A 32 6.39 5.07 29.51
C LEU A 32 5.23 6.02 29.22
N GLU A 33 5.30 7.26 29.73
CA GLU A 33 4.28 8.28 29.46
C GLU A 33 4.19 8.63 27.98
N LEU A 34 5.33 8.87 27.30
CA LEU A 34 5.39 9.12 25.87
C LEU A 34 4.84 7.93 25.06
N THR A 35 5.13 6.71 25.49
CA THR A 35 4.61 5.50 24.83
C THR A 35 3.11 5.36 25.01
N LEU A 36 2.58 5.64 26.19
CA LEU A 36 1.14 5.63 26.47
C LEU A 36 0.40 6.76 25.73
N GLU A 37 1.04 7.90 25.59
CA GLU A 37 0.47 9.03 24.86
C GLU A 37 0.48 8.77 23.33
N ALA A 38 1.56 8.20 22.81
CA ALA A 38 1.61 7.71 21.42
C ALA A 38 0.53 6.66 21.16
N PHE A 39 0.31 5.72 22.09
CA PHE A 39 -0.74 4.71 22.00
C PHE A 39 -2.16 5.30 22.06
N ARG A 40 -2.36 6.35 22.87
CA ARG A 40 -3.65 7.09 22.93
C ARG A 40 -3.91 7.86 21.64
N LEU A 41 -2.89 8.52 21.08
CA LEU A 41 -2.97 9.22 19.80
C LEU A 41 -3.24 8.24 18.65
N GLU A 42 -2.57 7.12 18.62
CA GLU A 42 -2.77 6.06 17.63
C GLU A 42 -4.20 5.49 17.73
N SER A 43 -4.69 5.24 18.95
CA SER A 43 -6.07 4.79 19.19
C SER A 43 -7.12 5.83 18.81
N ALA A 44 -6.83 7.11 18.98
CA ALA A 44 -7.70 8.20 18.56
C ALA A 44 -7.76 8.32 17.03
N ILE A 45 -6.62 8.14 16.35
CA ILE A 45 -6.54 8.11 14.88
C ILE A 45 -7.29 6.89 14.33
N GLN A 46 -7.18 5.72 14.97
CA GLN A 46 -7.89 4.50 14.55
C GLN A 46 -9.42 4.65 14.58
N ASN A 47 -9.94 5.52 15.41
CA ASN A 47 -11.38 5.78 15.52
C ASN A 47 -11.88 6.90 14.61
N GLN A 48 -11.01 7.63 13.91
CA GLN A 48 -11.42 8.65 12.96
C GLN A 48 -12.10 8.02 11.74
N GLU A 49 -13.23 8.58 11.35
CA GLU A 49 -13.83 8.28 10.04
C GLU A 49 -12.94 8.85 8.93
N LEU A 50 -12.94 8.18 7.77
CA LEU A 50 -12.24 8.69 6.61
C LEU A 50 -12.82 10.04 6.18
N ALA A 51 -11.96 10.99 5.86
CA ALA A 51 -12.35 12.34 5.44
C ALA A 51 -13.27 12.34 4.20
N ILE A 52 -13.13 11.31 3.35
CA ILE A 52 -13.92 11.18 2.12
C ILE A 52 -15.26 10.44 2.32
N THR A 53 -15.56 9.90 3.52
CA THR A 53 -16.75 9.04 3.74
C THR A 53 -18.06 9.72 3.32
N GLU A 54 -18.26 10.97 3.70
CA GLU A 54 -19.47 11.72 3.30
C GLU A 54 -19.52 12.00 1.79
N SER A 55 -18.38 12.34 1.21
CA SER A 55 -18.26 12.58 -0.23
C SER A 55 -18.57 11.33 -1.04
N LEU A 56 -18.12 10.16 -0.56
CA LEU A 56 -18.40 8.87 -1.20
C LEU A 56 -19.87 8.48 -1.11
N LYS A 57 -20.50 8.65 0.06
CA LYS A 57 -21.95 8.36 0.26
C LYS A 57 -22.84 9.22 -0.61
N ASN A 58 -22.43 10.45 -0.90
CA ASN A 58 -23.16 11.42 -1.72
C ASN A 58 -22.86 11.29 -3.22
N ASN A 59 -21.87 10.52 -3.60
CA ASN A 59 -21.50 10.33 -5.00
C ASN A 59 -22.40 9.29 -5.67
N LYS A 60 -23.28 9.74 -6.59
CA LYS A 60 -24.20 8.88 -7.33
C LYS A 60 -23.52 7.87 -8.25
N ASN A 61 -22.25 8.08 -8.57
CA ASN A 61 -21.49 7.22 -9.48
C ASN A 61 -20.80 6.05 -8.75
N VAL A 62 -20.79 6.07 -7.41
CA VAL A 62 -20.11 5.04 -6.60
C VAL A 62 -21.10 4.44 -5.62
N SER A 63 -21.36 3.14 -5.76
CA SER A 63 -21.97 2.36 -4.70
C SER A 63 -20.85 1.76 -3.84
N VAL A 64 -20.63 2.30 -2.65
CA VAL A 64 -19.62 1.82 -1.71
C VAL A 64 -20.32 1.03 -0.60
N PHE A 65 -19.82 -0.16 -0.31
CA PHE A 65 -20.31 -1.00 0.77
C PHE A 65 -19.50 -0.77 2.06
N ASP A 66 -20.13 -0.97 3.21
CA ASP A 66 -19.51 -0.74 4.52
C ASP A 66 -18.23 -1.57 4.72
N HIS A 67 -18.18 -2.82 4.21
CA HIS A 67 -16.99 -3.64 4.31
C HIS A 67 -15.80 -3.05 3.55
N GLN A 68 -16.01 -2.38 2.40
CA GLN A 68 -14.95 -1.73 1.62
C GLN A 68 -14.39 -0.51 2.36
N ILE A 69 -15.27 0.28 3.00
CA ILE A 69 -14.84 1.39 3.86
C ILE A 69 -14.02 0.87 5.03
N LEU A 70 -14.48 -0.22 5.66
CA LEU A 70 -13.79 -0.83 6.78
C LEU A 70 -12.42 -1.40 6.39
N ALA A 71 -12.33 -2.08 5.26
CA ALA A 71 -11.08 -2.59 4.72
C ALA A 71 -10.08 -1.47 4.42
N ALA A 72 -10.53 -0.41 3.75
CA ALA A 72 -9.71 0.76 3.47
C ALA A 72 -9.25 1.47 4.77
N LYS A 73 -10.16 1.66 5.73
CA LYS A 73 -9.84 2.25 7.04
C LYS A 73 -8.78 1.45 7.79
N LYS A 74 -8.90 0.12 7.84
CA LYS A 74 -7.90 -0.75 8.45
C LYS A 74 -6.56 -0.66 7.72
N MET A 75 -6.57 -0.69 6.39
CA MET A 75 -5.34 -0.58 5.59
C MET A 75 -4.60 0.74 5.87
N ILE A 76 -5.32 1.85 6.01
CA ILE A 76 -4.73 3.15 6.30
C ILE A 76 -4.24 3.22 7.76
N ASN A 77 -5.10 2.92 8.72
CA ASN A 77 -4.86 3.22 10.12
C ASN A 77 -4.02 2.15 10.84
N GLU A 78 -4.22 0.86 10.49
CA GLU A 78 -3.54 -0.24 11.19
C GLU A 78 -2.28 -0.70 10.43
N PHE A 79 -2.30 -0.68 9.09
CA PHE A 79 -1.21 -1.19 8.26
C PHE A 79 -0.37 -0.09 7.61
N GLY A 80 -0.66 1.21 7.84
CA GLY A 80 0.08 2.32 7.25
C GLY A 80 0.17 2.25 5.72
N CYS A 81 -0.84 1.65 5.08
CA CYS A 81 -0.88 1.37 3.63
C CYS A 81 0.27 0.48 3.14
N THR A 82 0.75 -0.44 4.00
CA THR A 82 1.67 -1.50 3.58
C THR A 82 1.09 -2.84 4.01
N GLY A 83 0.42 -3.53 3.09
CA GLY A 83 -0.32 -4.74 3.40
C GLY A 83 -0.97 -5.41 2.20
N LEU A 84 -1.71 -6.48 2.46
CA LEU A 84 -2.42 -7.28 1.47
C LEU A 84 -3.93 -7.15 1.67
N LEU A 85 -4.64 -6.70 0.64
CA LEU A 85 -6.10 -6.80 0.53
C LEU A 85 -6.45 -8.12 -0.15
N ALA A 86 -7.07 -9.02 0.60
CA ALA A 86 -7.26 -10.41 0.24
C ALA A 86 -8.75 -10.79 0.08
N ASP A 87 -9.53 -9.92 -0.53
CA ASP A 87 -10.95 -10.15 -0.73
C ASP A 87 -11.23 -11.00 -1.98
N GLU A 88 -12.36 -11.72 -2.00
CA GLU A 88 -12.79 -12.53 -3.13
C GLU A 88 -12.94 -11.72 -4.43
N VAL A 89 -12.91 -12.43 -5.56
CA VAL A 89 -13.13 -11.82 -6.88
C VAL A 89 -14.52 -11.15 -6.91
N GLY A 90 -14.57 -9.90 -7.36
CA GLY A 90 -15.83 -9.17 -7.52
C GLY A 90 -16.30 -8.39 -6.29
N LEU A 91 -15.65 -8.50 -5.13
CA LEU A 91 -15.99 -7.71 -3.94
C LEU A 91 -15.53 -6.25 -4.00
N GLY A 92 -14.89 -5.84 -5.09
CA GLY A 92 -14.56 -4.43 -5.34
C GLY A 92 -13.22 -3.95 -4.80
N LYS A 93 -12.17 -4.79 -4.87
CA LYS A 93 -10.78 -4.37 -4.51
C LYS A 93 -10.34 -3.08 -5.17
N THR A 94 -10.77 -2.81 -6.40
CA THR A 94 -10.53 -1.53 -7.10
C THR A 94 -11.18 -0.37 -6.34
N ILE A 95 -12.37 -0.58 -5.76
CA ILE A 95 -13.07 0.43 -4.97
C ILE A 95 -12.32 0.69 -3.67
N GLU A 96 -11.91 -0.36 -2.96
CA GLU A 96 -11.12 -0.24 -1.73
C GLU A 96 -9.82 0.52 -1.98
N ALA A 97 -9.10 0.15 -3.05
CA ALA A 97 -7.90 0.85 -3.47
C ALA A 97 -8.17 2.32 -3.84
N GLY A 98 -9.28 2.59 -4.55
CA GLY A 98 -9.73 3.94 -4.88
C GLY A 98 -10.02 4.79 -3.64
N ILE A 99 -10.67 4.19 -2.62
CA ILE A 99 -10.91 4.84 -1.32
C ILE A 99 -9.58 5.18 -0.65
N ILE A 100 -8.63 4.23 -0.59
CA ILE A 100 -7.31 4.44 0.01
C ILE A 100 -6.58 5.58 -0.70
N ILE A 101 -6.50 5.54 -2.03
CA ILE A 101 -5.83 6.58 -2.81
C ILE A 101 -6.46 7.94 -2.53
N LYS A 102 -7.80 8.04 -2.64
CA LYS A 102 -8.52 9.31 -2.50
C LYS A 102 -8.36 9.89 -1.10
N GLU A 103 -8.45 9.07 -0.05
CA GLU A 103 -8.24 9.48 1.33
C GLU A 103 -6.84 10.05 1.55
N LEU A 104 -5.82 9.31 1.12
CA LEU A 104 -4.43 9.72 1.30
C LEU A 104 -4.07 10.99 0.50
N LEU A 105 -4.71 11.21 -0.66
CA LEU A 105 -4.56 12.43 -1.44
C LEU A 105 -5.24 13.63 -0.77
N VAL A 106 -6.48 13.46 -0.30
CA VAL A 106 -7.25 14.55 0.36
C VAL A 106 -6.59 14.96 1.67
N THR A 107 -6.01 14.00 2.40
CA THR A 107 -5.28 14.26 3.64
C THR A 107 -3.83 14.73 3.41
N GLY A 108 -3.38 14.84 2.16
CA GLY A 108 -2.03 15.32 1.82
C GLY A 108 -0.90 14.36 2.19
N ILE A 109 -1.22 13.09 2.49
CA ILE A 109 -0.22 12.08 2.90
C ILE A 109 0.59 11.57 1.70
N ILE A 110 -0.01 11.56 0.51
CA ILE A 110 0.63 11.14 -0.75
C ILE A 110 0.42 12.19 -1.83
N ASN A 111 1.38 12.25 -2.77
CA ASN A 111 1.32 13.12 -3.95
C ASN A 111 1.43 12.32 -5.25
N ASN A 112 1.94 11.10 -5.21
CA ASN A 112 2.10 10.29 -6.40
C ASN A 112 1.78 8.81 -6.13
N VAL A 113 1.22 8.14 -7.15
CA VAL A 113 0.74 6.76 -7.09
C VAL A 113 1.10 5.99 -8.35
N LEU A 114 1.66 4.80 -8.16
CA LEU A 114 1.87 3.82 -9.23
C LEU A 114 0.93 2.63 -9.03
N ILE A 115 0.16 2.29 -10.05
CA ILE A 115 -0.66 1.08 -10.08
C ILE A 115 -0.07 0.11 -11.10
N LEU A 116 0.21 -1.10 -10.67
CA LEU A 116 0.65 -2.21 -11.50
C LEU A 116 -0.46 -3.23 -11.60
N ALA A 117 -0.96 -3.49 -12.81
CA ALA A 117 -2.09 -4.37 -13.04
C ALA A 117 -1.84 -5.33 -14.22
N PRO A 118 -2.63 -6.41 -14.38
CA PRO A 118 -2.66 -7.17 -15.62
C PRO A 118 -2.98 -6.28 -16.82
N PRO A 119 -2.40 -6.52 -18.01
CA PRO A 119 -2.65 -5.68 -19.20
C PRO A 119 -4.13 -5.49 -19.53
N SER A 120 -4.93 -6.54 -19.38
CA SER A 120 -6.37 -6.52 -19.63
C SER A 120 -7.16 -5.64 -18.65
N LEU A 121 -6.65 -5.41 -17.45
CA LEU A 121 -7.32 -4.63 -16.41
C LEU A 121 -6.90 -3.16 -16.38
N VAL A 122 -5.80 -2.78 -17.05
CA VAL A 122 -5.32 -1.38 -17.08
C VAL A 122 -6.39 -0.39 -17.56
N PRO A 123 -7.14 -0.65 -18.64
CA PRO A 123 -8.22 0.24 -19.06
C PRO A 123 -9.36 0.35 -18.05
N GLN A 124 -9.73 -0.78 -17.43
CA GLN A 124 -10.77 -0.83 -16.41
C GLN A 124 -10.35 -0.01 -15.17
N TRP A 125 -9.12 -0.18 -14.68
CA TRP A 125 -8.58 0.60 -13.58
C TRP A 125 -8.67 2.11 -13.84
N GLN A 126 -8.26 2.55 -15.05
CA GLN A 126 -8.31 3.95 -15.42
C GLN A 126 -9.75 4.49 -15.41
N ALA A 127 -10.68 3.75 -16.04
CA ALA A 127 -12.08 4.16 -16.10
C ALA A 127 -12.72 4.23 -14.70
N GLU A 128 -12.52 3.20 -13.87
CA GLU A 128 -13.09 3.17 -12.53
C GLU A 128 -12.57 4.29 -11.62
N LEU A 129 -11.28 4.58 -11.68
CA LEU A 129 -10.69 5.65 -10.87
C LEU A 129 -11.16 7.04 -11.33
N SER A 130 -11.27 7.25 -12.64
CA SER A 130 -11.79 8.50 -13.20
C SER A 130 -13.27 8.68 -12.87
N ASP A 131 -14.12 7.69 -13.20
CA ASP A 131 -15.57 7.80 -13.08
C ASP A 131 -16.06 7.85 -11.63
N LYS A 132 -15.44 7.06 -10.75
CA LYS A 132 -15.90 6.88 -9.38
C LYS A 132 -15.21 7.82 -8.38
N PHE A 133 -13.94 8.14 -8.60
CA PHE A 133 -13.13 8.89 -7.65
C PHE A 133 -12.62 10.24 -8.18
N SER A 134 -12.90 10.56 -9.46
CA SER A 134 -12.37 11.74 -10.15
C SER A 134 -10.83 11.80 -10.03
N LEU A 135 -10.19 10.67 -10.33
CA LEU A 135 -8.75 10.51 -10.33
C LEU A 135 -8.25 10.19 -11.73
N ASP A 136 -7.52 11.12 -12.32
CA ASP A 136 -7.04 11.00 -13.69
C ASP A 136 -5.64 10.36 -13.71
N PHE A 137 -5.59 9.08 -14.02
CA PHE A 137 -4.36 8.33 -14.18
C PHE A 137 -3.95 8.23 -15.65
N ILE A 138 -2.66 8.41 -15.91
CA ILE A 138 -2.07 8.10 -17.20
C ILE A 138 -1.84 6.60 -17.28
N LYS A 139 -2.26 5.97 -18.38
CA LYS A 139 -2.06 4.54 -18.60
C LYS A 139 -0.91 4.28 -19.58
N GLN A 140 -0.10 3.28 -19.26
CA GLN A 140 0.86 2.68 -20.19
C GLN A 140 0.50 1.21 -20.42
N ILE A 141 0.03 0.92 -21.62
CA ILE A 141 -0.15 -0.42 -22.15
C ILE A 141 0.94 -0.58 -23.20
N ASP A 142 1.59 -1.71 -23.28
CA ASP A 142 2.70 -2.19 -24.14
C ASP A 142 3.02 -1.46 -25.46
N ASP A 143 2.50 -0.27 -25.66
CA ASP A 143 2.78 0.55 -26.82
C ASP A 143 4.19 1.13 -26.74
N ASN A 144 4.88 1.16 -27.86
CA ASN A 144 6.18 1.81 -28.07
C ASN A 144 6.18 3.33 -27.75
N ARG A 145 5.07 3.86 -27.22
CA ARG A 145 4.96 5.24 -26.75
C ARG A 145 5.68 5.37 -25.43
N PHE A 146 6.74 6.12 -25.48
CA PHE A 146 7.53 6.45 -24.32
C PHE A 146 6.73 7.39 -23.40
N ILE A 147 6.26 6.89 -22.24
CA ILE A 147 5.76 7.74 -21.17
C ILE A 147 6.92 8.02 -20.24
N ASN A 148 7.27 9.29 -20.07
CA ASN A 148 8.25 9.68 -19.06
C ASN A 148 7.63 9.55 -17.68
N CYS A 149 7.80 8.40 -17.04
CA CYS A 149 7.25 8.11 -15.71
C CYS A 149 7.67 9.12 -14.63
N ALA A 150 8.81 9.80 -14.83
CA ALA A 150 9.29 10.80 -13.87
C ALA A 150 8.41 12.07 -13.82
N VAL A 151 7.68 12.34 -14.90
CA VAL A 151 6.85 13.58 -15.02
C VAL A 151 5.42 13.36 -14.51
N HIS A 152 4.95 12.11 -14.44
CA HIS A 152 3.57 11.81 -14.09
C HIS A 152 3.45 11.31 -12.65
N ASP A 153 2.58 11.95 -11.88
CA ASP A 153 2.35 11.59 -10.48
C ASP A 153 1.35 10.43 -10.33
N PHE A 154 0.43 10.27 -11.29
CA PHE A 154 -0.57 9.20 -11.29
C PHE A 154 -0.39 8.32 -12.52
N LEU A 155 0.13 7.11 -12.32
CA LEU A 155 0.47 6.19 -13.41
C LEU A 155 -0.14 4.81 -13.18
N ILE A 156 -0.80 4.27 -14.21
CA ILE A 156 -1.19 2.86 -14.28
C ILE A 156 -0.36 2.19 -15.37
N MET A 157 0.29 1.10 -15.04
CA MET A 157 1.14 0.36 -15.94
C MET A 157 0.84 -1.14 -15.89
N SER A 158 0.97 -1.82 -17.02
CA SER A 158 0.89 -3.28 -17.01
C SER A 158 2.13 -3.90 -16.35
N HIS A 159 1.95 -5.06 -15.69
CA HIS A 159 3.08 -5.83 -15.15
C HIS A 159 4.12 -6.14 -16.22
N ALA A 160 3.66 -6.47 -17.44
CA ALA A 160 4.54 -6.78 -18.56
C ALA A 160 5.36 -5.57 -19.02
N SER A 161 4.75 -4.39 -19.04
CA SER A 161 5.43 -3.15 -19.37
C SER A 161 6.42 -2.74 -18.26
N ALA A 162 6.03 -2.88 -17.00
CA ALA A 162 6.85 -2.45 -15.87
C ALA A 162 8.18 -3.21 -15.74
N ILE A 163 8.21 -4.50 -16.10
CA ILE A 163 9.43 -5.32 -16.08
C ILE A 163 10.38 -5.07 -17.24
N GLN A 164 10.02 -4.23 -18.22
CA GLN A 164 10.94 -3.88 -19.30
C GLN A 164 12.09 -3.04 -18.73
N PRO A 165 13.36 -3.35 -19.05
CA PRO A 165 14.53 -2.69 -18.43
C PRO A 165 14.47 -1.16 -18.51
N LYS A 166 13.99 -0.62 -19.64
CA LYS A 166 13.83 0.81 -19.87
C LYS A 166 12.83 1.43 -18.89
N ASN A 167 11.68 0.77 -18.69
CA ASN A 167 10.62 1.25 -17.81
C ASN A 167 11.02 1.10 -16.32
N GLU A 168 11.69 0.00 -15.96
CA GLU A 168 12.21 -0.19 -14.60
C GLU A 168 13.18 0.92 -14.20
N ILE A 169 14.08 1.34 -15.09
CA ILE A 169 14.97 2.47 -14.85
C ILE A 169 14.18 3.76 -14.61
N LEU A 170 13.15 4.02 -15.42
CA LEU A 170 12.34 5.22 -15.31
C LEU A 170 11.48 5.24 -14.04
N LEU A 171 10.90 4.09 -13.67
CA LEU A 171 10.11 3.96 -12.45
C LEU A 171 10.95 4.21 -11.19
N ASN A 172 12.25 3.91 -11.24
CA ASN A 172 13.18 4.14 -10.14
C ASN A 172 13.85 5.54 -10.15
N GLN A 173 13.45 6.45 -11.06
CA GLN A 173 13.92 7.84 -11.03
C GLN A 173 13.23 8.70 -9.96
N LYS A 174 12.14 8.22 -9.38
CA LYS A 174 11.47 8.88 -8.26
C LYS A 174 11.03 7.88 -7.19
N ILE A 175 10.75 8.40 -5.99
CA ILE A 175 10.17 7.62 -4.90
C ILE A 175 8.64 7.70 -5.02
N TRP A 176 7.99 6.55 -5.14
CA TRP A 176 6.53 6.46 -5.15
C TRP A 176 5.99 6.52 -3.73
N ASP A 177 5.05 7.43 -3.47
CA ASP A 177 4.41 7.53 -2.15
C ASP A 177 3.54 6.31 -1.87
N LEU A 178 2.86 5.80 -2.92
CA LEU A 178 2.06 4.58 -2.87
C LEU A 178 2.23 3.77 -4.15
N VAL A 179 2.53 2.49 -3.99
CA VAL A 179 2.48 1.49 -5.07
C VAL A 179 1.37 0.50 -4.78
N ILE A 180 0.50 0.28 -5.76
CA ILE A 180 -0.55 -0.74 -5.70
C ILE A 180 -0.23 -1.81 -6.73
N VAL A 181 -0.27 -3.08 -6.34
CA VAL A 181 -0.04 -4.22 -7.24
C VAL A 181 -1.29 -5.07 -7.25
N ASP A 182 -2.00 -5.05 -8.37
CA ASP A 182 -3.17 -5.90 -8.59
C ASP A 182 -2.74 -7.29 -9.04
N GLU A 183 -3.56 -8.29 -8.74
CA GLU A 183 -3.29 -9.71 -8.97
C GLU A 183 -1.91 -10.14 -8.43
N ALA A 184 -1.65 -9.76 -7.18
CA ALA A 184 -0.36 -9.95 -6.52
C ALA A 184 0.02 -11.43 -6.34
N HIS A 185 -0.90 -12.38 -6.55
CA HIS A 185 -0.57 -13.81 -6.58
C HIS A 185 0.54 -14.12 -7.60
N SER A 186 0.70 -13.31 -8.65
CA SER A 186 1.81 -13.45 -9.60
C SER A 186 3.19 -13.10 -9.02
N MET A 187 3.24 -12.52 -7.80
CA MET A 187 4.46 -12.14 -7.06
C MET A 187 4.89 -13.17 -6.02
N LYS A 188 4.14 -14.27 -5.83
CA LYS A 188 4.40 -15.30 -4.80
C LYS A 188 5.77 -15.96 -4.91
N ASN A 189 6.38 -15.98 -6.10
CA ASN A 189 7.70 -16.55 -6.30
C ASN A 189 8.76 -15.44 -6.36
N SER A 190 9.65 -15.40 -5.35
CA SER A 190 10.73 -14.41 -5.22
C SER A 190 11.77 -14.45 -6.34
N GLN A 191 11.83 -15.55 -7.13
CA GLN A 191 12.74 -15.64 -8.26
C GLN A 191 12.22 -14.98 -9.54
N THR A 192 10.94 -14.65 -9.59
CA THR A 192 10.34 -14.02 -10.77
C THR A 192 10.85 -12.59 -10.97
N ILE A 193 10.95 -12.18 -12.23
CA ILE A 193 11.33 -10.81 -12.59
C ILE A 193 10.35 -9.81 -11.98
N LYS A 194 9.04 -10.13 -11.99
CA LYS A 194 7.99 -9.28 -11.42
C LYS A 194 8.22 -9.02 -9.94
N HIS A 195 8.46 -10.06 -9.14
CA HIS A 195 8.72 -9.92 -7.71
C HIS A 195 9.94 -9.04 -7.46
N LYS A 196 11.05 -9.32 -8.16
CA LYS A 196 12.30 -8.55 -8.04
C LYS A 196 12.10 -7.08 -8.40
N MET A 197 11.36 -6.80 -9.46
CA MET A 197 11.05 -5.44 -9.89
C MET A 197 10.26 -4.71 -8.80
N VAL A 198 9.14 -5.28 -8.29
CA VAL A 198 8.36 -4.64 -7.22
C VAL A 198 9.19 -4.46 -5.95
N LYS A 199 10.03 -5.44 -5.59
CA LYS A 199 10.93 -5.34 -4.44
C LYS A 199 11.92 -4.17 -4.58
N ASN A 200 12.47 -3.97 -5.77
CA ASN A 200 13.48 -2.95 -6.07
C ASN A 200 12.90 -1.55 -6.32
N LEU A 201 11.59 -1.41 -6.54
CA LEU A 201 10.98 -0.09 -6.70
C LEU A 201 11.23 0.79 -5.47
N MET A 202 11.64 2.03 -5.69
CA MET A 202 11.71 3.05 -4.66
C MET A 202 10.29 3.50 -4.28
N LYS A 203 9.81 3.06 -3.14
CA LYS A 203 8.45 3.30 -2.66
C LYS A 203 8.40 3.49 -1.16
N LYS A 204 7.41 4.27 -0.69
CA LYS A 204 7.16 4.46 0.75
C LYS A 204 6.13 3.46 1.28
N ARG A 205 5.11 3.12 0.45
CA ARG A 205 4.00 2.24 0.83
C ARG A 205 3.71 1.27 -0.30
N LEU A 206 3.28 0.05 0.06
CA LEU A 206 2.96 -1.00 -0.90
C LEU A 206 1.67 -1.71 -0.51
N VAL A 207 0.66 -1.61 -1.34
CA VAL A 207 -0.60 -2.37 -1.20
C VAL A 207 -0.64 -3.44 -2.28
N LEU A 208 -0.78 -4.68 -1.85
CA LEU A 208 -0.97 -5.83 -2.71
C LEU A 208 -2.45 -6.19 -2.74
N LEU A 209 -3.01 -6.43 -3.92
CA LEU A 209 -4.38 -6.89 -4.09
C LEU A 209 -4.36 -8.30 -4.65
N SER A 210 -5.07 -9.23 -4.02
CA SER A 210 -5.18 -10.61 -4.53
C SER A 210 -6.49 -11.25 -4.11
N ALA A 211 -7.11 -11.98 -5.01
CA ALA A 211 -8.27 -12.80 -4.69
C ALA A 211 -7.87 -14.14 -4.03
N THR A 212 -6.64 -14.59 -4.23
CA THR A 212 -6.13 -15.87 -3.74
C THR A 212 -4.78 -15.67 -3.07
N PRO A 213 -4.78 -15.09 -1.85
CA PRO A 213 -3.53 -14.71 -1.20
C PRO A 213 -2.63 -15.90 -0.87
N ILE A 214 -3.22 -17.03 -0.52
CA ILE A 214 -2.48 -18.23 -0.07
C ILE A 214 -3.16 -19.48 -0.62
N GLN A 215 -2.44 -20.28 -1.39
CA GLN A 215 -2.93 -21.52 -2.00
C GLN A 215 -2.21 -22.78 -1.49
N ASN A 216 -1.72 -22.86 -0.26
CA ASN A 216 -1.12 -24.05 0.35
C ASN A 216 0.42 -24.11 0.41
N ASP A 217 1.15 -23.06 0.10
CA ASP A 217 2.61 -23.04 0.25
C ASP A 217 3.04 -21.95 1.23
N LEU A 218 3.60 -22.36 2.37
CA LEU A 218 4.18 -21.48 3.38
C LEU A 218 5.26 -20.54 2.78
N LYS A 219 5.94 -20.99 1.73
CA LYS A 219 6.96 -20.19 1.03
C LYS A 219 6.34 -19.03 0.24
N GLU A 220 5.15 -19.22 -0.33
CA GLU A 220 4.43 -18.15 -1.01
C GLU A 220 4.05 -17.05 -0.01
N LEU A 221 3.50 -17.43 1.14
CA LEU A 221 3.20 -16.50 2.22
C LEU A 221 4.45 -15.74 2.68
N TYR A 222 5.54 -16.46 2.95
CA TYR A 222 6.82 -15.86 3.32
C TYR A 222 7.26 -14.81 2.29
N ASN A 223 7.24 -15.15 0.99
CA ASN A 223 7.67 -14.25 -0.08
C ASN A 223 6.78 -13.00 -0.18
N MET A 224 5.47 -13.13 0.06
CA MET A 224 4.54 -12.00 0.06
C MET A 224 4.80 -11.07 1.25
N ILE A 225 5.03 -11.65 2.43
CA ILE A 225 5.35 -10.85 3.64
C ILE A 225 6.73 -10.19 3.51
N ASP A 226 7.73 -10.88 2.95
CA ASP A 226 9.06 -10.30 2.70
C ASP A 226 9.02 -9.17 1.67
N LEU A 227 8.06 -9.20 0.75
CA LEU A 227 7.84 -8.11 -0.20
C LEU A 227 7.24 -6.87 0.47
N LEU A 228 6.30 -7.07 1.40
CA LEU A 228 5.65 -6.00 2.17
C LEU A 228 6.59 -5.44 3.25
N HIS A 229 7.19 -6.32 4.04
CA HIS A 229 8.06 -5.99 5.17
C HIS A 229 9.35 -6.80 5.08
N PRO A 230 10.36 -6.30 4.35
CA PRO A 230 11.62 -7.01 4.18
C PRO A 230 12.25 -7.35 5.53
N SER A 231 12.70 -8.58 5.66
CA SER A 231 13.39 -9.12 6.86
C SER A 231 12.52 -9.30 8.12
N LEU A 232 11.23 -8.97 8.11
CA LEU A 232 10.33 -9.15 9.27
C LEU A 232 10.31 -10.59 9.78
N LEU A 233 10.32 -11.56 8.87
CA LEU A 233 10.28 -13.00 9.19
C LEU A 233 11.67 -13.63 9.35
N GLY A 234 12.75 -12.84 9.28
CA GLY A 234 14.12 -13.37 9.21
C GLY A 234 14.39 -14.09 7.90
N THR A 235 15.34 -15.02 7.88
CA THR A 235 15.62 -15.83 6.69
C THR A 235 14.56 -16.93 6.49
N TRP A 236 14.36 -17.35 5.23
CA TRP A 236 13.46 -18.48 4.94
C TRP A 236 13.78 -19.74 5.77
N LYS A 237 15.06 -19.98 6.05
CA LYS A 237 15.52 -21.13 6.82
C LYS A 237 15.08 -21.05 8.29
N GLU A 238 15.15 -19.86 8.88
CA GLU A 238 14.68 -19.59 10.24
C GLU A 238 13.16 -19.68 10.35
N PHE A 239 12.45 -19.06 9.39
CA PHE A 239 11.00 -19.09 9.32
C PHE A 239 10.48 -20.54 9.24
N LYS A 240 10.99 -21.34 8.27
CA LYS A 240 10.59 -22.75 8.10
C LYS A 240 10.86 -23.62 9.34
N ARG A 241 11.81 -23.24 10.20
CA ARG A 241 12.11 -23.98 11.42
C ARG A 241 11.12 -23.69 12.55
N LYS A 242 10.47 -22.53 12.51
CA LYS A 242 9.51 -22.10 13.54
C LYS A 242 8.08 -22.56 13.24
N PHE A 243 7.76 -22.77 11.98
CA PHE A 243 6.45 -23.21 11.45
C PHE A 243 6.58 -24.48 10.60
#